data_84764c8068345c79fc7dd055f3aca074
#
_entry.id   84764c8068345c79fc7dd055f3aca074
#
_cell.length_a   1.000
_cell.length_b   1.000
_cell.length_c   1.000
_cell.angle_alpha   90.00
_cell.angle_beta   90.00
_cell.angle_gamma   90.00
#
_symmetry.space_group_name_H-M   'P 1'
#
loop_
_entity.id
_entity.type
_entity.pdbx_description
1 polymer ?
#
loop_
_entity_poly.entity_id
_entity_poly.type
_entity_poly.pdbx_seq_one_letter_code
_entity_poly.pdbx_strand_id
1 'polypeptide(L)'
;MRQLPYVDYTTTLQHKYVNDQYPKLLEKYASSITASSFSPNIKYWENAAAGCLTFMEITKKNRGEYLGYIDGETCIFINEDNYQEKFKEYLNDIDNPKWGKIASTGREFTLKNLNNKKAVKDLIELMTLYI
;
A
#
# COMPACT_ATOMS: atom_id res chain seq x y z
N MET A 1 8.26 -0.39 -14.77
CA MET A 1 8.27 1.07 -14.44
C MET A 1 9.67 1.62 -14.74
N ARG A 2 9.78 2.71 -15.47
CA ARG A 2 11.07 3.38 -15.66
C ARG A 2 11.56 3.95 -14.35
N GLN A 3 12.89 3.97 -14.15
CA GLN A 3 13.47 4.67 -13.01
C GLN A 3 13.15 6.16 -13.09
N LEU A 4 12.52 6.68 -12.04
CA LEU A 4 12.17 8.09 -11.94
C LEU A 4 13.12 8.76 -10.94
N PRO A 5 13.61 9.99 -11.22
CA PRO A 5 14.65 10.63 -10.40
C PRO A 5 14.18 10.96 -8.98
N TYR A 6 12.88 11.02 -8.74
CA TYR A 6 12.29 11.34 -7.44
C TYR A 6 11.80 10.09 -6.69
N VAL A 7 12.12 8.90 -7.17
CA VAL A 7 11.74 7.64 -6.53
C VAL A 7 13.01 6.88 -6.13
N ASP A 8 13.08 6.49 -4.86
CA ASP A 8 14.12 5.62 -4.36
C ASP A 8 13.83 4.17 -4.70
N TYR A 9 14.71 3.56 -5.47
CA TYR A 9 14.65 2.14 -5.80
C TYR A 9 15.77 1.43 -5.06
N THR A 10 15.43 0.34 -4.36
CA THR A 10 16.47 -0.44 -3.71
C THR A 10 16.45 -1.87 -4.24
N THR A 11 17.56 -2.29 -4.81
CA THR A 11 17.81 -3.66 -5.23
C THR A 11 18.39 -4.52 -4.10
N THR A 12 18.78 -3.88 -3.01
CA THR A 12 19.43 -4.54 -1.87
C THR A 12 18.45 -5.00 -0.79
N LEU A 13 17.14 -4.79 -0.98
CA LEU A 13 16.11 -5.17 -0.02
C LEU A 13 16.14 -6.66 0.34
N GLN A 14 16.49 -7.52 -0.59
CA GLN A 14 16.52 -8.96 -0.38
C GLN A 14 17.51 -9.41 0.70
N HIS A 15 18.57 -8.63 0.96
CA HIS A 15 19.63 -9.02 1.89
C HIS A 15 19.74 -8.11 3.11
N LYS A 16 19.35 -6.85 2.99
CA LYS A 16 19.56 -5.85 4.03
C LYS A 16 18.30 -5.51 4.81
N TYR A 17 17.15 -5.54 4.17
CA TYR A 17 15.86 -5.13 4.74
C TYR A 17 14.85 -6.27 4.70
N VAL A 18 15.07 -7.29 5.54
CA VAL A 18 14.16 -8.42 5.70
C VAL A 18 13.56 -8.40 7.11
N ASN A 19 12.39 -9.02 7.27
CA ASN A 19 11.69 -9.11 8.55
C ASN A 19 11.55 -7.73 9.23
N ASP A 20 12.08 -7.58 10.44
CA ASP A 20 11.97 -6.38 11.25
C ASP A 20 12.67 -5.14 10.68
N GLN A 21 13.54 -5.30 9.69
CA GLN A 21 14.25 -4.17 9.08
C GLN A 21 13.40 -3.42 8.05
N TYR A 22 12.47 -4.10 7.40
CA TYR A 22 11.60 -3.47 6.40
C TYR A 22 10.68 -2.40 6.99
N PRO A 23 9.97 -2.62 8.10
CA PRO A 23 9.20 -1.57 8.76
C PRO A 23 10.05 -0.36 9.14
N LYS A 24 11.27 -0.58 9.65
CA LYS A 24 12.19 0.50 9.99
C LYS A 24 12.63 1.31 8.76
N LEU A 25 12.77 0.66 7.62
CA LEU A 25 13.03 1.35 6.36
C LEU A 25 11.85 2.25 5.98
N LEU A 26 10.64 1.72 6.07
CA LEU A 26 9.42 2.45 5.71
C LEU A 26 9.19 3.70 6.57
N GLU A 27 9.60 3.69 7.82
CA GLU A 27 9.51 4.85 8.72
C GLU A 27 10.28 6.07 8.21
N LYS A 28 11.22 5.88 7.30
CA LYS A 28 12.01 6.97 6.71
C LYS A 28 11.29 7.68 5.56
N TYR A 29 10.19 7.14 5.09
CA TYR A 29 9.48 7.65 3.91
C TYR A 29 8.06 8.07 4.24
N ALA A 30 7.67 9.23 3.74
CA ALA A 30 6.29 9.71 3.85
C ALA A 30 5.35 8.99 2.90
N SER A 31 5.87 8.49 1.78
CA SER A 31 5.10 7.79 0.76
C SER A 31 5.84 6.57 0.21
N SER A 32 5.09 5.64 -0.33
CA SER A 32 5.61 4.41 -0.91
C SER A 32 4.78 3.98 -2.12
N ILE A 33 5.36 3.12 -2.92
CA ILE A 33 4.73 2.60 -4.14
C ILE A 33 4.65 1.09 -4.05
N THR A 34 3.47 0.54 -4.33
CA THR A 34 3.26 -0.90 -4.44
C THR A 34 2.65 -1.23 -5.79
N ALA A 35 3.29 -2.12 -6.52
CA ALA A 35 2.85 -2.53 -7.85
C ALA A 35 3.01 -4.03 -8.03
N SER A 36 2.01 -4.65 -8.66
CA SER A 36 2.06 -6.06 -9.00
C SER A 36 1.11 -6.35 -10.16
N SER A 37 1.62 -6.96 -11.21
CA SER A 37 0.84 -7.25 -12.41
C SER A 37 -0.17 -8.40 -12.22
N PHE A 38 0.05 -9.29 -11.26
CA PHE A 38 -0.77 -10.50 -11.12
C PHE A 38 -1.72 -10.45 -9.93
N SER A 39 -1.22 -10.13 -8.77
CA SER A 39 -2.02 -9.99 -7.55
C SER A 39 -1.28 -9.12 -6.55
N PRO A 40 -2.01 -8.39 -5.68
CA PRO A 40 -1.38 -7.67 -4.60
C PRO A 40 -0.57 -8.61 -3.70
N ASN A 41 0.60 -8.16 -3.29
CA ASN A 41 1.45 -8.87 -2.35
C ASN A 41 1.41 -8.20 -0.97
N ILE A 42 2.09 -8.78 0.00
CA ILE A 42 2.12 -8.31 1.38
C ILE A 42 2.50 -6.83 1.53
N LYS A 43 3.30 -6.28 0.62
CA LYS A 43 3.74 -4.88 0.67
C LYS A 43 2.58 -3.88 0.55
N TYR A 44 1.48 -4.25 -0.10
CA TYR A 44 0.30 -3.40 -0.21
C TYR A 44 -0.22 -2.98 1.17
N TRP A 45 -0.29 -3.92 2.12
CA TRP A 45 -0.74 -3.60 3.47
C TRP A 45 0.39 -3.30 4.46
N GLU A 46 1.59 -3.85 4.28
CA GLU A 46 2.74 -3.49 5.11
C GLU A 46 3.07 -2.00 5.01
N ASN A 47 3.09 -1.45 3.80
CA ASN A 47 3.40 -0.04 3.58
C ASN A 47 2.33 0.88 4.19
N ALA A 48 1.06 0.54 4.01
CA ALA A 48 -0.04 1.30 4.61
C ALA A 48 -0.03 1.20 6.14
N ALA A 49 0.22 0.01 6.69
CA ALA A 49 0.31 -0.20 8.14
C ALA A 49 1.47 0.58 8.78
N ALA A 50 2.56 0.79 8.04
CA ALA A 50 3.69 1.60 8.49
C ALA A 50 3.40 3.12 8.51
N GLY A 51 2.27 3.54 7.95
CA GLY A 51 1.87 4.95 7.92
C GLY A 51 2.28 5.72 6.67
N CYS A 52 2.81 5.04 5.65
CA CYS A 52 3.12 5.66 4.38
C CYS A 52 1.85 5.99 3.59
N LEU A 53 1.83 7.15 2.94
CA LEU A 53 0.90 7.37 1.84
C LEU A 53 1.25 6.37 0.74
N THR A 54 0.39 5.41 0.48
CA THR A 54 0.70 4.34 -0.46
C THR A 54 0.04 4.58 -1.81
N PHE A 55 0.86 4.63 -2.85
CA PHE A 55 0.42 4.58 -4.23
C PHE A 55 0.31 3.11 -4.63
N MET A 56 -0.90 2.62 -4.81
CA MET A 56 -1.17 1.20 -5.07
C MET A 56 -1.61 0.97 -6.50
N GLU A 57 -0.95 0.06 -7.19
CA GLU A 57 -1.45 -0.42 -8.47
C GLU A 57 -2.67 -1.29 -8.22
N ILE A 58 -3.85 -0.72 -8.45
CA ILE A 58 -5.14 -1.40 -8.33
C ILE A 58 -5.78 -1.42 -9.72
N THR A 59 -5.88 -2.60 -10.30
CA THR A 59 -6.40 -2.80 -11.66
C THR A 59 -7.33 -4.01 -11.70
N LYS A 60 -8.10 -4.12 -12.76
CA LYS A 60 -8.92 -5.32 -13.00
C LYS A 60 -8.05 -6.57 -13.19
N LYS A 61 -6.86 -6.39 -13.76
CA LYS A 61 -5.91 -7.48 -14.02
C LYS A 61 -5.37 -8.09 -12.73
N ASN A 62 -4.96 -7.27 -11.77
CA ASN A 62 -4.41 -7.76 -10.51
C ASN A 62 -5.46 -7.98 -9.42
N ARG A 63 -6.71 -7.60 -9.69
CA ARG A 63 -7.84 -7.74 -8.77
C ARG A 63 -7.63 -7.10 -7.40
N GLY A 64 -6.85 -6.04 -7.34
CA GLY A 64 -6.49 -5.38 -6.08
C GLY A 64 -7.67 -4.79 -5.33
N GLU A 65 -8.80 -4.57 -5.99
CA GLU A 65 -10.02 -4.04 -5.38
C GLU A 65 -10.55 -4.91 -4.23
N TYR A 66 -10.24 -6.21 -4.21
CA TYR A 66 -10.69 -7.09 -3.11
C TYR A 66 -10.08 -6.72 -1.75
N LEU A 67 -8.97 -6.00 -1.73
CA LEU A 67 -8.35 -5.55 -0.48
C LEU A 67 -9.20 -4.51 0.25
N GLY A 68 -10.10 -3.83 -0.46
CA GLY A 68 -11.04 -2.88 0.13
C GLY A 68 -10.51 -1.45 0.28
N TYR A 69 -9.32 -1.15 -0.22
CA TYR A 69 -8.81 0.22 -0.23
C TYR A 69 -9.64 1.12 -1.16
N ILE A 70 -9.75 2.38 -0.81
CA ILE A 70 -10.54 3.38 -1.54
C ILE A 70 -9.62 4.49 -2.02
N ASP A 71 -9.63 4.74 -3.34
CA ASP A 71 -8.83 5.77 -3.96
C ASP A 71 -9.16 7.16 -3.40
N GLY A 72 -8.13 7.88 -3.00
CA GLY A 72 -8.27 9.21 -2.42
C GLY A 72 -8.70 9.25 -0.95
N GLU A 73 -8.98 8.10 -0.33
CA GLU A 73 -9.38 8.01 1.08
C GLU A 73 -8.39 7.22 1.93
N THR A 74 -8.01 6.03 1.47
CA THR A 74 -7.09 5.14 2.20
C THR A 74 -5.75 4.92 1.50
N CYS A 75 -5.68 5.27 0.23
CA CYS A 75 -4.48 5.22 -0.59
C CYS A 75 -4.70 6.00 -1.88
N ILE A 76 -3.73 5.98 -2.77
CA ILE A 76 -3.88 6.53 -4.13
C ILE A 76 -3.74 5.38 -5.12
N PHE A 77 -4.74 5.19 -5.95
CA PHE A 77 -4.69 4.18 -7.01
C PHE A 77 -3.84 4.67 -8.17
N ILE A 78 -2.99 3.80 -8.67
CA ILE A 78 -2.19 4.04 -9.87
C ILE A 78 -2.34 2.89 -10.86
N ASN A 79 -2.06 3.18 -12.10
CA ASN A 79 -1.95 2.21 -13.19
C ASN A 79 -0.87 2.63 -14.19
N GLU A 80 -0.69 1.86 -15.24
CA GLU A 80 0.34 2.11 -16.26
C GLU A 80 0.19 3.48 -16.94
N ASP A 81 -1.03 4.00 -17.04
CA ASP A 81 -1.32 5.23 -17.77
C ASP A 81 -1.21 6.50 -16.89
N ASN A 82 -1.48 6.39 -15.58
CA ASN A 82 -1.64 7.57 -14.72
C ASN A 82 -0.59 7.70 -13.61
N TYR A 83 0.29 6.73 -13.39
CA TYR A 83 1.17 6.73 -12.23
C TYR A 83 2.09 7.96 -12.16
N GLN A 84 2.63 8.40 -13.29
CA GLN A 84 3.51 9.58 -13.32
C GLN A 84 2.75 10.86 -12.98
N GLU A 85 1.55 11.02 -13.49
CA GLU A 85 0.68 12.16 -13.18
C GLU A 85 0.34 12.20 -11.69
N LYS A 86 -0.01 11.07 -11.11
CA LYS A 86 -0.33 10.96 -9.68
C LYS A 86 0.87 11.30 -8.80
N PHE A 87 2.06 10.85 -9.16
CA PHE A 87 3.28 11.21 -8.44
C PHE A 87 3.59 12.69 -8.51
N LYS A 88 3.43 13.30 -9.69
CA LYS A 88 3.64 14.74 -9.87
C LYS A 88 2.62 15.57 -9.10
N GLU A 89 1.36 15.16 -9.09
CA GLU A 89 0.32 15.80 -8.29
C GLU A 89 0.72 15.85 -6.82
N TYR A 90 1.18 14.74 -6.26
CA TYR A 90 1.68 14.67 -4.89
C TYR A 90 2.89 15.58 -4.66
N LEU A 91 3.90 15.50 -5.52
CA LEU A 91 5.14 16.27 -5.37
C LEU A 91 4.92 17.78 -5.51
N ASN A 92 3.99 18.20 -6.36
CA ASN A 92 3.68 19.61 -6.55
C ASN A 92 2.84 20.21 -5.41
N ASP A 93 2.27 19.38 -4.54
CA ASP A 93 1.39 19.80 -3.47
C ASP A 93 1.71 19.06 -2.16
N ILE A 94 3.00 18.77 -1.95
CA ILE A 94 3.48 17.88 -0.89
C ILE A 94 3.10 18.34 0.51
N ASP A 95 2.95 19.64 0.72
CA ASP A 95 2.59 20.22 2.02
C ASP A 95 1.09 20.21 2.32
N ASN A 96 0.27 19.75 1.38
CA ASN A 96 -1.18 19.68 1.58
C ASN A 96 -1.52 18.64 2.65
N PRO A 97 -2.27 19.01 3.70
CA PRO A 97 -2.61 18.10 4.79
C PRO A 97 -3.48 16.91 4.36
N LYS A 98 -4.08 16.94 3.17
CA LYS A 98 -4.86 15.81 2.64
C LYS A 98 -4.04 14.51 2.54
N TRP A 99 -2.76 14.62 2.21
CA TRP A 99 -1.88 13.47 2.06
C TRP A 99 -1.65 12.73 3.37
N GLY A 100 -1.39 13.48 4.44
CA GLY A 100 -1.27 12.91 5.78
C GLY A 100 -2.57 12.27 6.27
N LYS A 101 -3.72 12.88 5.93
CA LYS A 101 -5.03 12.34 6.27
C LYS A 101 -5.29 11.01 5.54
N ILE A 102 -4.98 10.93 4.26
CA ILE A 102 -5.12 9.69 3.48
C ILE A 102 -4.21 8.60 4.07
N ALA A 103 -2.96 8.92 4.35
CA ALA A 103 -2.01 7.98 4.95
C ALA A 103 -2.50 7.45 6.30
N SER A 104 -2.98 8.32 7.16
CA SER A 104 -3.53 7.97 8.48
C SER A 104 -4.78 7.10 8.37
N THR A 105 -5.70 7.46 7.50
CA THR A 105 -6.94 6.69 7.25
C THR A 105 -6.60 5.31 6.68
N GLY A 106 -5.63 5.23 5.76
CA GLY A 106 -5.15 3.97 5.20
C GLY A 106 -4.51 3.07 6.24
N ARG A 107 -3.73 3.64 7.15
CA ARG A 107 -3.14 2.90 8.27
C ARG A 107 -4.21 2.33 9.19
N GLU A 108 -5.18 3.14 9.60
CA GLU A 108 -6.29 2.68 10.45
C GLU A 108 -7.09 1.57 9.78
N PHE A 109 -7.45 1.73 8.51
CA PHE A 109 -8.13 0.71 7.73
C PHE A 109 -7.35 -0.60 7.72
N THR A 110 -6.06 -0.53 7.44
CA THR A 110 -5.19 -1.71 7.34
C THR A 110 -5.08 -2.44 8.67
N LEU A 111 -4.82 -1.73 9.77
CA LEU A 111 -4.69 -2.32 11.10
C LEU A 111 -6.00 -2.95 11.59
N LYS A 112 -7.13 -2.40 11.17
CA LYS A 112 -8.46 -2.92 11.56
C LYS A 112 -8.88 -4.13 10.72
N ASN A 113 -8.61 -4.12 9.42
CA ASN A 113 -9.22 -5.06 8.48
C ASN A 113 -8.25 -6.12 7.92
N LEU A 114 -6.96 -5.81 7.85
CA LEU A 114 -5.95 -6.67 7.23
C LEU A 114 -4.93 -7.16 8.27
N ASN A 115 -5.42 -7.77 9.34
CA ASN A 115 -4.58 -8.35 10.39
C ASN A 115 -4.90 -9.83 10.59
N ASN A 116 -3.95 -10.57 11.17
CA ASN A 116 -4.07 -12.01 11.34
C ASN A 116 -5.26 -12.41 12.23
N LYS A 117 -5.55 -11.64 13.28
CA LYS A 117 -6.65 -11.91 14.18
C LYS A 117 -8.00 -11.87 13.45
N LYS A 118 -8.21 -10.85 12.64
CA LYS A 118 -9.41 -10.73 11.82
C LYS A 118 -9.47 -11.82 10.75
N ALA A 119 -8.37 -12.11 10.07
CA ALA A 119 -8.30 -13.15 9.05
C ALA A 119 -8.68 -14.52 9.59
N VAL A 120 -8.16 -14.88 10.77
CA VAL A 120 -8.49 -16.14 11.46
C VAL A 120 -9.96 -16.17 11.84
N LYS A 121 -10.50 -15.09 12.39
CA LYS A 121 -11.91 -14.98 12.74
C LYS A 121 -12.81 -15.19 11.52
N ASP A 122 -12.54 -14.47 10.45
CA ASP A 122 -13.32 -14.54 9.20
C ASP A 122 -13.25 -15.96 8.60
N LEU A 123 -12.08 -16.59 8.66
CA LEU A 123 -11.91 -17.97 8.21
C LEU A 123 -12.76 -18.96 9.04
N ILE A 124 -12.75 -18.83 10.35
CA ILE A 124 -13.55 -19.68 11.26
C ILE A 124 -15.03 -19.50 10.96
N GLU A 125 -15.50 -18.27 10.78
CA GLU A 125 -16.90 -17.98 10.42
C GLU A 125 -17.27 -18.64 9.08
N LEU A 126 -16.40 -18.51 8.07
CA LEU A 126 -16.60 -19.14 6.77
C LEU A 126 -16.68 -20.66 6.88
N MET A 127 -15.76 -21.28 7.60
CA MET A 127 -15.75 -22.74 7.82
C MET A 127 -17.02 -23.20 8.53
N THR A 128 -17.51 -22.46 9.50
CA THR A 128 -18.71 -22.78 10.26
C THR A 128 -19.96 -22.82 9.39
N LEU A 129 -20.02 -22.02 8.32
CA LEU A 129 -21.14 -22.01 7.36
C LEU A 129 -21.27 -23.33 6.58
N TYR A 130 -20.22 -24.14 6.50
CA TYR A 130 -20.17 -25.37 5.70
C TYR A 130 -20.11 -26.64 6.55
N ILE A 131 -20.28 -26.51 7.83
CA ILE A 131 -20.43 -27.63 8.77
C ILE A 131 -21.93 -27.86 9.04
#